data_04883688c96613071e35a9a12f0ebc83
#
_entry.id   04883688c96613071e35a9a12f0ebc83
#
_cell.length_a   1.000
_cell.length_b   1.000
_cell.length_c   1.000
_cell.angle_alpha   90.00
_cell.angle_beta   90.00
_cell.angle_gamma   90.00
#
_symmetry.space_group_name_H-M   'P 1'
#
loop_
_entity.id
_entity.type
_entity.pdbx_description
1 polymer ?
#
loop_
_entity_poly.entity_id
_entity_poly.type
_entity_poly.pdbx_seq_one_letter_code
_entity_poly.pdbx_strand_id
1 'polypeptide(L)'
;MCGGGCPAGGEAPPRVDAPRRXXXXXXXXXXXXXXXXXXPGGGGGRGRRWEKGAEVGPGRSAPIGRSEKPCLYRAPRRRAGSLSPARTKREARMAPSAATTLTKVLISDSLDPCCKQILQAAGIRVLEKANLSKEQLLAEIKDCDGLIVRSATKVTADIINAAEKLQVIGRAGTGVDNVDVEAATRKGILVMNTPTGNSLSAAELTCGMIMSLARQIPQAAASMKEGKWDRKKFMGMELQGKTLGILGLGRIGREVAIRMQSFGMKTIGYDPIITPEESASFGVEQLSLEQIWPLCDFITVHTPLLPSTTGLLNDATFAQCRPGVQVINCARGGIVDEGALLRALQSGQCGGAALDVFTEEPPKDKALINHPNVISCPHLGASTREAQSRCGKEIAVQLVDLTQGKPLVGAVNGQALSSAYASQTKPWIALAGALGTVLCALTHPANRGVQVVTHGSTLQKAGGYLIPAVAVGLLKETAQKNVNLVNGLLLAQEAGLKITATHHDKTEGSEEGLLELAVQDAPYVLVGSVQGSTPVLCHLSGAVFKPSVPLTGTMLFYRAKVSSASLLPTVIGLLGKAKIELLSYHHSSTVSGQEWSVLNISSALQNLMELKQHVTEAVQATF
;
A
#
# COMPACT_ATOMS: atom_id res chain seq x y z
N MET A 1 -32.96 33.79 -52.25
CA MET A 1 -34.43 33.91 -52.29
C MET A 1 -34.98 33.50 -50.95
N CYS A 2 -35.52 34.43 -50.25
CA CYS A 2 -36.62 34.43 -49.29
C CYS A 2 -36.59 33.38 -48.18
N GLY A 3 -36.69 33.67 -46.96
CA GLY A 3 -37.20 34.82 -46.26
C GLY A 3 -37.90 34.36 -44.99
N GLY A 4 -37.71 35.07 -43.92
CA GLY A 4 -38.69 35.37 -42.90
C GLY A 4 -38.89 34.24 -41.82
N GLY A 5 -39.01 34.48 -40.62
CA GLY A 5 -39.22 35.58 -39.74
C GLY A 5 -39.29 35.05 -38.29
N CYS A 6 -38.88 35.88 -37.36
CA CYS A 6 -39.18 35.71 -35.94
C CYS A 6 -40.66 35.93 -35.64
N PRO A 7 -41.21 35.40 -34.52
CA PRO A 7 -41.47 36.37 -33.46
C PRO A 7 -41.13 35.90 -32.02
N ALA A 8 -40.95 36.93 -31.21
CA ALA A 8 -40.69 36.92 -29.81
C ALA A 8 -41.88 36.50 -28.92
N GLY A 9 -41.63 36.07 -27.74
CA GLY A 9 -42.61 35.85 -26.69
C GLY A 9 -41.93 35.39 -25.41
N GLY A 10 -41.65 36.37 -24.53
CA GLY A 10 -41.06 36.09 -23.26
C GLY A 10 -42.06 35.75 -22.18
N GLU A 11 -41.64 34.97 -21.20
CA GLU A 11 -42.22 34.95 -19.88
C GLU A 11 -41.11 34.60 -18.86
N ALA A 12 -40.95 35.46 -17.87
CA ALA A 12 -40.04 35.27 -16.75
C ALA A 12 -40.75 34.47 -15.64
N PRO A 13 -40.06 33.57 -14.93
CA PRO A 13 -40.66 32.91 -13.79
C PRO A 13 -40.61 33.79 -12.54
N PRO A 14 -41.50 33.53 -11.54
CA PRO A 14 -41.73 34.43 -10.42
C PRO A 14 -40.66 34.31 -9.33
N ARG A 15 -40.41 35.45 -8.67
CA ARG A 15 -39.59 35.57 -7.46
C ARG A 15 -40.32 34.92 -6.26
N VAL A 16 -39.60 34.12 -5.52
CA VAL A 16 -40.04 33.61 -4.21
C VAL A 16 -39.31 34.38 -3.12
N ASP A 17 -40.08 35.06 -2.27
CA ASP A 17 -39.62 35.83 -1.12
C ASP A 17 -39.00 34.92 -0.03
N ALA A 18 -37.88 35.37 0.55
CA ALA A 18 -37.25 34.81 1.74
C ALA A 18 -37.87 35.44 3.01
N PRO A 19 -38.19 34.67 4.05
CA PRO A 19 -38.56 35.28 5.33
C PRO A 19 -37.32 35.58 6.16
N ARG A 20 -37.23 36.86 6.62
CA ARG A 20 -36.35 37.34 7.68
C ARG A 20 -36.85 36.81 9.03
N ARG A 21 -35.98 36.38 9.90
CA ARG A 21 -35.92 36.65 11.37
C ARG A 21 -35.21 35.53 12.16
N UNK A 22 -34.30 35.88 13.06
CA UNK A 22 -33.93 36.17 14.16
C UNK A 22 -33.08 35.61 15.04
N UNK A 23 -32.61 36.44 15.46
CA UNK A 23 -31.89 36.61 16.25
C UNK A 23 -31.56 36.03 17.40
N UNK A 24 -31.24 36.11 17.93
CA UNK A 24 -30.86 36.37 19.03
C UNK A 24 -29.93 35.58 19.68
N UNK A 25 -29.33 36.33 19.97
CA UNK A 25 -28.53 36.33 20.71
C UNK A 25 -28.03 35.52 21.66
N UNK A 26 -27.68 35.50 22.03
CA UNK A 26 -27.23 35.35 23.11
C UNK A 26 -26.03 34.82 23.37
N UNK A 27 -25.57 35.72 23.66
CA UNK A 27 -24.58 35.64 24.09
C UNK A 27 -24.03 34.95 25.08
N UNK A 28 -23.72 34.72 25.28
CA UNK A 28 -23.11 34.62 26.23
C UNK A 28 -22.05 33.97 26.63
N UNK A 29 -21.45 34.73 26.82
CA UNK A 29 -20.58 34.63 27.43
C UNK A 29 -19.82 33.80 28.18
N UNK A 30 -19.41 33.74 28.25
CA UNK A 30 -18.76 33.44 29.09
C UNK A 30 -17.59 33.16 29.41
N UNK A 31 -17.26 33.94 29.76
CA UNK A 31 -16.18 33.97 30.16
C UNK A 31 -15.53 33.45 31.19
N UNK A 32 -15.04 33.23 31.22
CA UNK A 32 -14.36 33.15 32.10
C UNK A 32 -13.27 33.10 32.62
N UNK A 33 -13.02 33.79 33.01
CA UNK A 33 -12.11 33.99 33.62
C UNK A 33 -11.17 33.55 34.42
N UNK A 34 -10.59 33.82 34.48
CA UNK A 34 -9.84 33.69 35.30
C UNK A 34 -8.90 34.32 35.86
N UNK A 35 -8.90 34.74 36.45
CA UNK A 35 -8.15 35.46 37.00
C UNK A 35 -7.22 35.20 37.94
N UNK A 36 -6.50 35.62 37.87
CA UNK A 36 -5.70 35.67 38.67
C UNK A 36 -4.99 36.40 39.42
N UNK A 37 -4.84 36.73 40.05
CA UNK A 37 -4.38 37.55 40.79
C UNK A 37 -3.09 37.55 41.25
N UNK A 38 -2.63 38.30 41.25
CA UNK A 38 -1.61 38.69 41.64
C UNK A 38 -0.99 39.17 42.73
N UNK A 39 -0.59 39.30 43.14
CA UNK A 39 -0.03 39.96 43.85
C UNK A 39 0.88 40.44 44.22
N PRO A 40 1.36 41.60 44.68
CA PRO A 40 2.71 42.12 44.50
C PRO A 40 3.56 42.02 45.77
N GLY A 41 4.81 42.02 45.60
CA GLY A 41 5.80 42.26 46.65
C GLY A 41 7.14 41.81 46.17
N GLY A 42 8.09 42.59 46.02
CA GLY A 42 8.78 43.63 46.63
C GLY A 42 10.14 43.23 47.18
N GLY A 43 11.24 43.76 46.62
CA GLY A 43 12.52 43.82 47.31
C GLY A 43 13.66 42.98 46.73
N GLY A 44 14.58 43.66 46.05
CA GLY A 44 15.76 44.20 46.60
C GLY A 44 17.03 43.42 46.40
N GLY A 45 17.85 43.81 45.45
CA GLY A 45 19.20 44.20 45.71
C GLY A 45 20.37 43.24 45.55
N ARG A 46 21.33 43.74 44.80
CA ARG A 46 22.80 43.59 44.84
C ARG A 46 23.45 42.61 43.91
N GLY A 47 24.12 43.26 42.95
CA GLY A 47 25.06 42.67 42.03
C GLY A 47 26.37 42.21 42.67
N ARG A 48 27.01 41.23 42.02
CA ARG A 48 28.45 41.00 42.20
C ARG A 48 29.13 40.72 40.85
N ARG A 49 30.28 41.30 40.80
CA ARG A 49 31.26 41.51 39.75
C ARG A 49 31.98 40.21 39.37
N TRP A 50 32.30 40.09 38.13
CA TRP A 50 33.20 39.04 37.61
C TRP A 50 34.65 39.43 37.78
N GLU A 51 35.46 38.50 38.31
CA GLU A 51 36.92 38.61 38.24
C GLU A 51 37.52 37.39 37.55
N LYS A 52 38.55 37.69 36.75
CA LYS A 52 39.36 36.78 35.95
C LYS A 52 40.36 35.98 36.79
N GLY A 53 40.74 34.83 36.29
CA GLY A 53 42.07 34.23 36.53
C GLY A 53 42.08 32.76 36.82
N ALA A 54 42.71 31.96 36.04
CA ALA A 54 44.04 31.44 36.07
C ALA A 54 44.15 30.11 35.34
N GLU A 55 45.15 30.03 34.49
CA GLU A 55 45.60 28.84 33.77
C GLU A 55 46.25 27.80 34.74
N VAL A 56 45.98 26.50 34.52
CA VAL A 56 46.84 25.43 35.01
C VAL A 56 46.98 24.35 33.94
N GLY A 57 48.24 23.98 33.68
CA GLY A 57 48.68 23.04 32.63
C GLY A 57 48.50 21.55 32.92
N PRO A 58 48.95 20.68 32.01
CA PRO A 58 48.45 19.31 31.88
C PRO A 58 49.10 18.29 32.86
N GLY A 59 48.24 17.48 33.47
CA GLY A 59 48.67 16.33 34.28
C GLY A 59 48.33 14.99 33.64
N ARG A 60 49.24 14.08 33.76
CA ARG A 60 49.30 12.74 33.12
C ARG A 60 48.17 11.79 33.57
N SER A 61 47.67 11.03 32.62
CA SER A 61 46.72 9.94 32.79
C SER A 61 47.39 8.62 33.22
N ALA A 62 46.75 7.89 34.15
CA ALA A 62 47.04 6.47 34.41
C ALA A 62 45.74 5.66 34.26
N PRO A 63 45.80 4.40 33.75
CA PRO A 63 44.61 3.64 33.43
C PRO A 63 44.08 2.80 34.58
N ILE A 64 42.76 2.80 34.75
CA ILE A 64 42.08 1.87 35.67
C ILE A 64 41.36 0.82 34.82
N GLY A 65 41.88 -0.41 34.89
CA GLY A 65 41.22 -1.57 34.32
C GLY A 65 40.11 -2.09 35.23
N ARG A 66 38.95 -2.34 34.64
CA ARG A 66 37.92 -3.17 35.29
C ARG A 66 37.67 -4.40 34.43
N SER A 67 37.92 -5.56 35.03
CA SER A 67 37.58 -6.87 34.48
C SER A 67 36.13 -7.20 34.81
N GLU A 68 35.30 -7.41 33.80
CA GLU A 68 34.00 -8.05 33.98
C GLU A 68 34.10 -9.53 33.66
N LYS A 69 33.75 -10.37 34.64
CA LYS A 69 33.65 -11.82 34.49
C LYS A 69 32.27 -12.20 33.99
N PRO A 70 32.13 -13.13 33.02
CA PRO A 70 30.81 -13.62 32.60
C PRO A 70 30.25 -14.65 33.60
N CYS A 71 28.98 -14.50 33.96
CA CYS A 71 28.21 -15.46 34.74
C CYS A 71 27.84 -16.67 33.89
N LEU A 72 28.39 -17.83 34.23
CA LEU A 72 28.01 -19.11 33.63
C LEU A 72 26.84 -19.71 34.42
N TYR A 73 25.69 -19.80 33.79
CA TYR A 73 24.55 -20.56 34.31
C TYR A 73 24.73 -22.04 34.00
N ARG A 74 24.80 -22.86 35.02
CA ARG A 74 24.98 -24.31 34.95
C ARG A 74 23.60 -24.97 35.02
N ALA A 75 23.17 -25.66 33.94
CA ALA A 75 21.94 -26.45 33.91
C ALA A 75 22.19 -27.86 34.52
N PRO A 76 21.18 -28.45 35.19
CA PRO A 76 21.35 -29.78 35.81
C PRO A 76 21.27 -30.90 34.78
N ARG A 77 22.22 -31.84 34.87
CA ARG A 77 22.25 -33.09 34.09
C ARG A 77 21.14 -34.03 34.57
N ARG A 78 20.26 -34.45 33.65
CA ARG A 78 19.36 -35.59 33.83
C ARG A 78 19.97 -36.85 33.18
N ARG A 79 19.92 -37.96 33.90
CA ARG A 79 20.39 -39.28 33.50
C ARG A 79 19.57 -39.87 32.33
N ALA A 80 20.26 -40.55 31.45
CA ALA A 80 19.70 -41.33 30.37
C ALA A 80 19.02 -42.62 30.91
N GLY A 81 17.78 -42.82 30.48
CA GLY A 81 17.08 -44.09 30.63
C GLY A 81 16.58 -44.51 29.23
N SER A 82 17.10 -45.64 28.78
CA SER A 82 16.70 -46.27 27.53
C SER A 82 15.28 -46.80 27.57
N LEU A 83 14.50 -46.57 26.50
CA LEU A 83 13.55 -47.54 25.94
C LEU A 83 12.85 -46.93 24.71
N SER A 84 13.06 -47.56 23.56
CA SER A 84 12.33 -47.39 22.31
C SER A 84 11.01 -48.15 22.42
N PRO A 85 9.90 -47.69 21.77
CA PRO A 85 9.71 -48.03 20.36
C PRO A 85 9.18 -46.91 19.48
N ALA A 86 9.54 -46.96 18.24
CA ALA A 86 9.14 -46.11 17.17
C ALA A 86 7.62 -46.01 17.02
N ARG A 87 7.08 -44.86 17.34
CA ARG A 87 5.74 -44.45 16.89
C ARG A 87 5.94 -43.40 15.82
N THR A 88 5.85 -43.79 14.58
CA THR A 88 5.83 -42.87 13.44
C THR A 88 4.66 -41.91 13.59
N LYS A 89 4.93 -40.74 14.11
CA LYS A 89 4.03 -39.60 13.93
C LYS A 89 4.10 -39.20 12.46
N ARG A 90 3.14 -39.65 11.70
CA ARG A 90 2.83 -39.07 10.39
C ARG A 90 2.22 -37.71 10.69
N GLU A 91 3.06 -36.70 10.84
CA GLU A 91 2.58 -35.30 10.85
C GLU A 91 1.89 -35.08 9.51
N ALA A 92 0.60 -34.85 9.57
CA ALA A 92 -0.14 -34.37 8.41
C ALA A 92 0.56 -33.07 7.96
N ARG A 93 1.33 -33.15 6.90
CA ARG A 93 1.82 -31.97 6.20
C ARG A 93 0.57 -31.26 5.65
N MET A 94 0.07 -30.29 6.40
CA MET A 94 -0.76 -29.26 5.82
C MET A 94 0.03 -28.72 4.62
N ALA A 95 -0.59 -28.76 3.46
CA ALA A 95 0.01 -28.17 2.26
C ALA A 95 0.49 -26.76 2.63
N PRO A 96 1.75 -26.45 2.46
CA PRO A 96 2.22 -25.11 2.77
C PRO A 96 1.51 -24.14 1.84
N SER A 97 0.89 -23.11 2.39
CA SER A 97 0.69 -21.92 1.61
C SER A 97 2.07 -21.62 1.03
N ALA A 98 2.18 -21.61 -0.29
CA ALA A 98 3.49 -21.59 -0.93
C ALA A 98 4.24 -20.33 -0.49
N ALA A 99 5.09 -20.46 0.51
CA ALA A 99 6.01 -19.42 0.89
C ALA A 99 6.85 -19.09 -0.34
N THR A 100 6.90 -17.83 -0.70
CA THR A 100 7.71 -17.37 -1.83
C THR A 100 9.16 -17.81 -1.60
N THR A 101 9.71 -18.60 -2.51
CA THR A 101 11.09 -19.08 -2.38
C THR A 101 11.98 -18.24 -3.28
N LEU A 102 12.83 -17.43 -2.67
CA LEU A 102 13.82 -16.62 -3.39
C LEU A 102 15.19 -17.29 -3.24
N THR A 103 15.69 -17.87 -4.31
CA THR A 103 17.02 -18.51 -4.34
C THR A 103 18.07 -17.59 -4.95
N LYS A 104 17.68 -16.73 -5.91
CA LYS A 104 18.60 -15.86 -6.65
C LYS A 104 17.97 -14.47 -6.86
N VAL A 105 18.65 -13.43 -6.39
CA VAL A 105 18.22 -12.03 -6.52
C VAL A 105 19.29 -11.24 -7.30
N LEU A 106 18.84 -10.50 -8.32
CA LEU A 106 19.67 -9.56 -9.09
C LEU A 106 19.52 -8.16 -8.49
N ILE A 107 20.62 -7.51 -8.18
CA ILE A 107 20.68 -6.07 -7.84
C ILE A 107 21.28 -5.36 -9.06
N SER A 108 20.49 -4.53 -9.74
CA SER A 108 20.90 -3.89 -11.00
C SER A 108 21.30 -2.41 -10.86
N ASP A 109 21.14 -1.84 -9.66
CA ASP A 109 21.58 -0.48 -9.35
C ASP A 109 22.57 -0.49 -8.18
N SER A 110 23.38 0.56 -8.07
CA SER A 110 24.28 0.72 -6.93
C SER A 110 23.48 0.91 -5.64
N LEU A 111 23.69 0.04 -4.67
CA LEU A 111 23.03 0.05 -3.36
C LEU A 111 24.08 -0.02 -2.24
N ASP A 112 23.65 0.37 -1.05
CA ASP A 112 24.44 0.19 0.18
C ASP A 112 24.77 -1.31 0.35
N PRO A 113 26.02 -1.68 0.65
CA PRO A 113 26.43 -3.08 0.80
C PRO A 113 25.60 -3.88 1.83
N CYS A 114 24.95 -3.22 2.80
CA CYS A 114 24.11 -3.88 3.77
C CYS A 114 22.96 -4.67 3.11
N CYS A 115 22.45 -4.20 1.97
CA CYS A 115 21.39 -4.90 1.22
C CYS A 115 21.82 -6.32 0.85
N LYS A 116 22.99 -6.45 0.20
CA LYS A 116 23.58 -7.73 -0.20
C LYS A 116 23.86 -8.62 1.03
N GLN A 117 24.43 -8.03 2.08
CA GLN A 117 24.78 -8.77 3.32
C GLN A 117 23.54 -9.40 3.97
N ILE A 118 22.43 -8.66 4.05
CA ILE A 118 21.17 -9.14 4.66
C ILE A 118 20.60 -10.31 3.84
N LEU A 119 20.56 -10.18 2.52
CA LEU A 119 20.04 -11.24 1.64
C LEU A 119 20.91 -12.51 1.72
N GLN A 120 22.24 -12.35 1.70
CA GLN A 120 23.17 -13.49 1.81
C GLN A 120 23.09 -14.18 3.18
N ALA A 121 22.92 -13.41 4.25
CA ALA A 121 22.73 -13.96 5.60
C ALA A 121 21.45 -14.80 5.71
N ALA A 122 20.45 -14.51 4.87
CA ALA A 122 19.20 -15.28 4.76
C ALA A 122 19.30 -16.47 3.78
N GLY A 123 20.50 -16.74 3.22
CA GLY A 123 20.73 -17.86 2.30
C GLY A 123 20.38 -17.57 0.85
N ILE A 124 20.10 -16.32 0.50
CA ILE A 124 19.74 -15.92 -0.86
C ILE A 124 21.01 -15.58 -1.66
N ARG A 125 21.18 -16.21 -2.82
CA ARG A 125 22.30 -15.88 -3.74
C ARG A 125 22.05 -14.51 -4.37
N VAL A 126 23.02 -13.59 -4.21
CA VAL A 126 22.90 -12.23 -4.74
C VAL A 126 23.87 -12.05 -5.93
N LEU A 127 23.31 -11.64 -7.05
CA LEU A 127 24.04 -11.20 -8.23
C LEU A 127 23.98 -9.67 -8.28
N GLU A 128 25.11 -9.00 -8.14
CA GLU A 128 25.19 -7.54 -8.13
C GLU A 128 25.86 -7.07 -9.41
N LYS A 129 25.12 -6.39 -10.28
CA LYS A 129 25.58 -5.88 -11.58
C LYS A 129 24.92 -4.51 -11.85
N ALA A 130 25.61 -3.44 -11.50
CA ALA A 130 25.11 -2.09 -11.73
C ALA A 130 25.31 -1.64 -13.18
N ASN A 131 24.49 -0.69 -13.61
CA ASN A 131 24.59 -0.02 -14.91
C ASN A 131 24.48 -0.98 -16.12
N LEU A 132 23.62 -1.99 -16.01
CA LEU A 132 23.33 -2.90 -17.12
C LEU A 132 22.60 -2.17 -18.26
N SER A 133 22.99 -2.43 -19.51
CA SER A 133 22.17 -2.04 -20.66
C SER A 133 20.85 -2.83 -20.65
N LYS A 134 19.85 -2.38 -21.42
CA LYS A 134 18.57 -3.10 -21.55
C LYS A 134 18.80 -4.58 -21.97
N GLU A 135 19.67 -4.80 -22.94
CA GLU A 135 20.00 -6.13 -23.50
C GLU A 135 20.66 -7.02 -22.44
N GLN A 136 21.58 -6.45 -21.67
CA GLN A 136 22.23 -7.17 -20.57
C GLN A 136 21.23 -7.54 -19.48
N LEU A 137 20.34 -6.61 -19.12
CA LEU A 137 19.31 -6.86 -18.11
C LEU A 137 18.34 -7.95 -18.58
N LEU A 138 17.92 -7.93 -19.86
CA LEU A 138 17.09 -8.97 -20.48
C LEU A 138 17.74 -10.36 -20.40
N ALA A 139 19.06 -10.43 -20.53
CA ALA A 139 19.78 -11.71 -20.44
C ALA A 139 19.87 -12.20 -18.98
N GLU A 140 20.18 -11.31 -18.04
CA GLU A 140 20.44 -11.65 -16.64
C GLU A 140 19.18 -11.99 -15.84
N ILE A 141 18.03 -11.41 -16.22
CA ILE A 141 16.79 -11.54 -15.43
C ILE A 141 16.10 -12.91 -15.57
N LYS A 142 16.41 -13.65 -16.64
CA LYS A 142 15.67 -14.89 -17.01
C LYS A 142 15.58 -15.91 -15.89
N ASP A 143 16.67 -16.14 -15.16
CA ASP A 143 16.71 -17.16 -14.11
C ASP A 143 16.75 -16.59 -12.68
N CYS A 144 16.36 -15.33 -12.50
CA CYS A 144 16.31 -14.67 -11.19
C CYS A 144 14.89 -14.74 -10.60
N ASP A 145 14.81 -15.02 -9.30
CA ASP A 145 13.55 -15.04 -8.53
C ASP A 145 13.16 -13.63 -8.05
N GLY A 146 14.15 -12.76 -7.84
CA GLY A 146 13.94 -11.37 -7.40
C GLY A 146 14.83 -10.38 -8.14
N LEU A 147 14.34 -9.15 -8.28
CA LEU A 147 15.06 -8.03 -8.86
C LEU A 147 15.01 -6.85 -7.88
N ILE A 148 16.15 -6.26 -7.55
CA ILE A 148 16.20 -5.03 -6.76
C ILE A 148 16.78 -3.91 -7.62
N VAL A 149 16.04 -2.78 -7.66
CA VAL A 149 16.39 -1.59 -8.44
C VAL A 149 16.33 -0.33 -7.57
N ARG A 150 16.92 0.74 -8.08
CA ARG A 150 16.67 2.12 -7.65
C ARG A 150 16.05 2.90 -8.82
N SER A 151 16.49 4.15 -9.01
CA SER A 151 15.93 5.02 -10.04
C SER A 151 16.61 4.89 -11.41
N ALA A 152 17.83 4.34 -11.49
CA ALA A 152 18.58 4.29 -12.75
C ALA A 152 18.09 3.17 -13.68
N THR A 153 17.70 2.02 -13.13
CA THR A 153 17.17 0.90 -13.91
C THR A 153 15.68 1.09 -14.19
N LYS A 154 15.30 1.12 -15.48
CA LYS A 154 13.90 1.12 -15.92
C LYS A 154 13.45 -0.33 -16.13
N VAL A 155 12.44 -0.79 -15.36
CA VAL A 155 11.90 -2.15 -15.43
C VAL A 155 10.62 -2.10 -16.29
N THR A 156 10.82 -2.24 -17.59
CA THR A 156 9.73 -2.18 -18.60
C THR A 156 9.03 -3.52 -18.75
N ALA A 157 7.88 -3.52 -19.43
CA ALA A 157 7.13 -4.74 -19.78
C ALA A 157 8.03 -5.79 -20.48
N ASP A 158 8.96 -5.37 -21.35
CA ASP A 158 9.86 -6.31 -22.03
C ASP A 158 10.72 -7.09 -21.04
N ILE A 159 11.30 -6.39 -20.05
CA ILE A 159 12.13 -7.00 -19.02
C ILE A 159 11.31 -7.95 -18.16
N ILE A 160 10.11 -7.51 -17.76
CA ILE A 160 9.18 -8.31 -16.96
C ILE A 160 8.79 -9.58 -17.73
N ASN A 161 8.44 -9.45 -19.01
CA ASN A 161 8.02 -10.58 -19.84
C ASN A 161 9.16 -11.57 -20.10
N ALA A 162 10.40 -11.12 -20.21
CA ALA A 162 11.59 -11.97 -20.40
C ALA A 162 11.95 -12.77 -19.13
N ALA A 163 11.52 -12.31 -17.96
CA ALA A 163 11.83 -12.96 -16.69
C ALA A 163 10.96 -14.23 -16.50
N GLU A 164 11.59 -15.40 -16.50
CA GLU A 164 10.88 -16.71 -16.45
C GLU A 164 10.47 -17.12 -15.02
N LYS A 165 11.26 -16.69 -14.02
CA LYS A 165 11.11 -17.14 -12.62
C LYS A 165 10.81 -16.01 -11.64
N LEU A 166 10.75 -14.77 -12.13
CA LEU A 166 10.67 -13.58 -11.28
C LEU A 166 9.39 -13.56 -10.46
N GLN A 167 9.49 -13.44 -9.16
CA GLN A 167 8.39 -13.44 -8.21
C GLN A 167 8.22 -12.06 -7.56
N VAL A 168 9.33 -11.28 -7.44
CA VAL A 168 9.29 -9.99 -6.73
C VAL A 168 10.25 -8.99 -7.38
N ILE A 169 9.79 -7.73 -7.47
CA ILE A 169 10.60 -6.57 -7.82
C ILE A 169 10.63 -5.65 -6.61
N GLY A 170 11.81 -5.42 -6.04
CA GLY A 170 12.01 -4.50 -4.93
C GLY A 170 12.61 -3.18 -5.41
N ARG A 171 11.92 -2.07 -5.20
CA ARG A 171 12.46 -0.74 -5.50
C ARG A 171 12.97 -0.09 -4.20
N ALA A 172 14.28 0.11 -4.10
CA ALA A 172 14.91 0.76 -2.94
C ALA A 172 14.69 2.29 -3.00
N GLY A 173 13.50 2.70 -2.57
CA GLY A 173 13.00 4.09 -2.57
C GLY A 173 11.48 4.09 -2.56
N THR A 174 10.86 5.26 -2.36
CA THR A 174 9.40 5.37 -2.22
C THR A 174 8.66 5.27 -3.56
N GLY A 175 9.09 6.02 -4.58
CA GLY A 175 8.43 6.01 -5.89
C GLY A 175 8.70 4.72 -6.66
N VAL A 176 7.79 4.31 -7.55
CA VAL A 176 7.95 3.13 -8.41
C VAL A 176 7.76 3.49 -9.90
N ASP A 177 7.97 4.75 -10.23
CA ASP A 177 7.71 5.31 -11.57
C ASP A 177 8.58 4.66 -12.66
N ASN A 178 9.71 4.06 -12.28
CA ASN A 178 10.60 3.34 -13.19
C ASN A 178 10.31 1.85 -13.30
N VAL A 179 9.19 1.36 -12.72
CA VAL A 179 8.74 -0.04 -12.79
C VAL A 179 7.35 -0.08 -13.44
N ASP A 180 7.18 -0.89 -14.46
CA ASP A 180 5.87 -1.16 -15.07
C ASP A 180 5.07 -2.06 -14.12
N VAL A 181 4.36 -1.41 -13.20
CA VAL A 181 3.58 -2.11 -12.15
C VAL A 181 2.43 -2.91 -12.75
N GLU A 182 1.84 -2.42 -13.85
CA GLU A 182 0.73 -3.12 -14.50
C GLU A 182 1.20 -4.43 -15.15
N ALA A 183 2.31 -4.39 -15.90
CA ALA A 183 2.90 -5.59 -16.50
C ALA A 183 3.33 -6.60 -15.41
N ALA A 184 3.93 -6.11 -14.31
CA ALA A 184 4.30 -6.96 -13.17
C ALA A 184 3.06 -7.61 -12.55
N THR A 185 1.99 -6.84 -12.34
CA THR A 185 0.72 -7.34 -11.79
C THR A 185 0.13 -8.42 -12.70
N ARG A 186 0.02 -8.15 -14.00
CA ARG A 186 -0.53 -9.10 -14.98
C ARG A 186 0.22 -10.43 -14.93
N LYS A 187 1.53 -10.39 -14.74
CA LYS A 187 2.38 -11.60 -14.66
C LYS A 187 2.38 -12.23 -13.25
N GLY A 188 1.73 -11.63 -12.28
CA GLY A 188 1.66 -12.12 -10.89
C GLY A 188 2.92 -11.84 -10.08
N ILE A 189 3.72 -10.86 -10.51
CA ILE A 189 4.97 -10.48 -9.85
C ILE A 189 4.67 -9.37 -8.83
N LEU A 190 5.08 -9.58 -7.57
CA LEU A 190 4.92 -8.60 -6.50
C LEU A 190 5.90 -7.43 -6.69
N VAL A 191 5.40 -6.21 -6.61
CA VAL A 191 6.23 -5.00 -6.59
C VAL A 191 6.24 -4.44 -5.18
N MET A 192 7.44 -4.20 -4.64
CA MET A 192 7.64 -3.67 -3.28
C MET A 192 8.51 -2.42 -3.33
N ASN A 193 8.24 -1.47 -2.44
CA ASN A 193 9.03 -0.25 -2.29
C ASN A 193 9.48 -0.05 -0.83
N THR A 194 10.19 1.05 -0.55
CA THR A 194 10.57 1.42 0.82
C THR A 194 9.88 2.74 1.17
N PRO A 195 8.66 2.68 1.74
CA PRO A 195 7.83 3.88 1.90
C PRO A 195 8.35 4.87 2.94
N THR A 196 9.26 4.47 3.83
CA THR A 196 9.80 5.35 4.88
C THR A 196 11.26 5.73 4.68
N GLY A 197 12.00 5.00 3.84
CA GLY A 197 13.46 5.05 3.78
C GLY A 197 14.05 6.42 3.42
N ASN A 198 13.39 7.20 2.55
CA ASN A 198 13.90 8.51 2.10
C ASN A 198 13.01 9.70 2.49
N SER A 199 11.96 9.51 3.30
CA SER A 199 11.00 10.60 3.59
C SER A 199 11.67 11.79 4.26
N LEU A 200 12.52 11.53 5.26
CA LEU A 200 13.22 12.60 5.98
C LEU A 200 14.16 13.38 5.05
N SER A 201 14.92 12.69 4.22
CA SER A 201 15.87 13.35 3.28
C SER A 201 15.13 14.25 2.28
N ALA A 202 13.99 13.77 1.75
CA ALA A 202 13.16 14.58 0.84
C ALA A 202 12.59 15.82 1.56
N ALA A 203 12.15 15.66 2.81
CA ALA A 203 11.65 16.78 3.60
C ALA A 203 12.74 17.82 3.88
N GLU A 204 13.94 17.37 4.23
CA GLU A 204 15.09 18.26 4.47
C GLU A 204 15.50 19.00 3.20
N LEU A 205 15.54 18.33 2.06
CA LEU A 205 15.81 18.99 0.76
C LEU A 205 14.73 20.05 0.49
N THR A 206 13.45 19.72 0.68
CA THR A 206 12.34 20.67 0.49
C THR A 206 12.55 21.93 1.35
N CYS A 207 12.85 21.76 2.63
CA CYS A 207 13.13 22.89 3.54
C CYS A 207 14.33 23.71 3.06
N GLY A 208 15.39 23.04 2.62
CA GLY A 208 16.57 23.67 2.04
C GLY A 208 16.24 24.48 0.78
N MET A 209 15.36 23.94 -0.08
CA MET A 209 14.90 24.61 -1.30
C MET A 209 14.04 25.83 -0.97
N ILE A 210 13.13 25.74 0.02
CA ILE A 210 12.33 26.89 0.49
C ILE A 210 13.26 28.02 0.95
N MET A 211 14.23 27.71 1.80
CA MET A 211 15.18 28.70 2.34
C MET A 211 16.07 29.30 1.22
N SER A 212 16.52 28.43 0.30
CA SER A 212 17.36 28.85 -0.83
C SER A 212 16.60 29.77 -1.77
N LEU A 213 15.31 29.48 -2.01
CA LEU A 213 14.45 30.30 -2.86
C LEU A 213 14.17 31.65 -2.21
N ALA A 214 13.77 31.66 -0.93
CA ALA A 214 13.48 32.88 -0.18
C ALA A 214 14.67 33.85 -0.13
N ARG A 215 15.89 33.33 -0.15
CA ARG A 215 17.12 34.15 0.01
C ARG A 215 18.02 34.14 -1.22
N GLN A 216 17.61 33.51 -2.33
CA GLN A 216 18.36 33.45 -3.61
C GLN A 216 19.80 32.96 -3.42
N ILE A 217 20.00 31.96 -2.53
CA ILE A 217 21.32 31.49 -2.12
C ILE A 217 22.17 30.97 -3.29
N PRO A 218 21.64 30.07 -4.17
CA PRO A 218 22.44 29.56 -5.27
C PRO A 218 22.92 30.64 -6.25
N GLN A 219 22.02 31.58 -6.59
CA GLN A 219 22.34 32.67 -7.51
C GLN A 219 23.39 33.61 -6.91
N ALA A 220 23.23 33.94 -5.62
CA ALA A 220 24.21 34.78 -4.90
C ALA A 220 25.59 34.08 -4.82
N ALA A 221 25.59 32.78 -4.52
CA ALA A 221 26.84 32.00 -4.47
C ALA A 221 27.53 31.93 -5.84
N ALA A 222 26.76 31.76 -6.92
CA ALA A 222 27.27 31.76 -8.28
C ALA A 222 27.91 33.14 -8.63
N SER A 223 27.21 34.23 -8.32
CA SER A 223 27.68 35.62 -8.52
C SER A 223 29.02 35.86 -7.79
N MET A 224 29.17 35.38 -6.56
CA MET A 224 30.41 35.47 -5.79
C MET A 224 31.58 34.74 -6.49
N LYS A 225 31.30 33.57 -7.05
CA LYS A 225 32.32 32.82 -7.81
C LYS A 225 32.76 33.54 -9.09
N GLU A 226 31.89 34.41 -9.62
CA GLU A 226 32.20 35.27 -10.77
C GLU A 226 32.93 36.57 -10.34
N GLY A 227 33.25 36.73 -9.06
CA GLY A 227 33.95 37.92 -8.53
C GLY A 227 33.04 39.12 -8.29
N LYS A 228 31.71 38.97 -8.30
CA LYS A 228 30.75 40.08 -8.14
C LYS A 228 30.32 40.22 -6.68
N TRP A 229 30.10 41.44 -6.23
CA TRP A 229 29.65 41.76 -4.87
C TRP A 229 28.32 42.52 -4.92
N ASP A 230 27.23 41.83 -5.33
CA ASP A 230 25.95 42.42 -5.72
C ASP A 230 24.89 42.30 -4.62
N ARG A 231 25.15 42.91 -3.43
CA ARG A 231 24.26 42.80 -2.24
C ARG A 231 22.81 43.19 -2.53
N LYS A 232 22.61 44.30 -3.27
CA LYS A 232 21.26 44.82 -3.57
C LYS A 232 20.48 43.91 -4.52
N LYS A 233 21.15 43.18 -5.40
CA LYS A 233 20.53 42.27 -6.38
C LYS A 233 19.85 41.09 -5.69
N PHE A 234 20.41 40.61 -4.58
CA PHE A 234 19.95 39.40 -3.88
C PHE A 234 19.20 39.75 -2.59
N MET A 235 18.35 40.80 -2.64
CA MET A 235 17.46 41.14 -1.53
C MET A 235 16.29 40.16 -1.50
N GLY A 236 16.32 39.24 -0.54
CA GLY A 236 15.28 38.19 -0.37
C GLY A 236 14.21 38.59 0.64
N MET A 237 13.48 37.58 1.10
CA MET A 237 12.40 37.73 2.07
C MET A 237 12.66 36.87 3.31
N GLU A 238 12.10 37.26 4.45
CA GLU A 238 12.06 36.47 5.69
C GLU A 238 10.91 35.46 5.64
N LEU A 239 11.10 34.32 6.29
CA LEU A 239 10.05 33.29 6.40
C LEU A 239 9.09 33.54 7.56
N GLN A 240 9.55 34.28 8.58
CA GLN A 240 8.76 34.61 9.77
C GLN A 240 7.42 35.27 9.38
N GLY A 241 6.30 34.66 9.81
CA GLY A 241 4.95 35.16 9.56
C GLY A 241 4.40 34.87 8.18
N LYS A 242 5.19 34.24 7.28
CA LYS A 242 4.73 33.81 5.95
C LYS A 242 3.87 32.56 6.05
N THR A 243 2.95 32.39 5.11
CA THR A 243 2.07 31.22 5.02
C THR A 243 2.63 30.21 4.03
N LEU A 244 2.79 28.96 4.48
CA LEU A 244 3.19 27.81 3.67
C LEU A 244 1.97 26.90 3.44
N GLY A 245 1.55 26.79 2.20
CA GLY A 245 0.55 25.80 1.77
C GLY A 245 1.22 24.47 1.46
N ILE A 246 0.76 23.40 2.09
CA ILE A 246 1.33 22.05 1.96
C ILE A 246 0.28 21.15 1.32
N LEU A 247 0.52 20.75 0.06
CA LEU A 247 -0.40 19.88 -0.68
C LEU A 247 0.10 18.45 -0.57
N GLY A 248 -0.58 17.66 0.27
CA GLY A 248 -0.16 16.32 0.68
C GLY A 248 0.45 16.35 2.09
N LEU A 249 -0.31 15.83 3.07
CA LEU A 249 0.06 15.86 4.50
C LEU A 249 0.54 14.49 5.01
N GLY A 250 1.04 13.66 4.08
CA GLY A 250 1.66 12.38 4.39
C GLY A 250 3.01 12.55 5.09
N ARG A 251 3.85 11.51 5.04
CA ARG A 251 5.14 11.47 5.76
C ARG A 251 6.03 12.69 5.50
N ILE A 252 6.17 13.07 4.22
CA ILE A 252 7.06 14.19 3.82
C ILE A 252 6.45 15.53 4.22
N GLY A 253 5.18 15.77 3.87
CA GLY A 253 4.50 17.03 4.18
C GLY A 253 4.49 17.34 5.68
N ARG A 254 4.25 16.33 6.51
CA ARG A 254 4.32 16.44 7.98
C ARG A 254 5.72 16.90 8.45
N GLU A 255 6.78 16.25 7.93
CA GLU A 255 8.17 16.59 8.31
C GLU A 255 8.55 18.01 7.86
N VAL A 256 8.05 18.46 6.69
CA VAL A 256 8.25 19.83 6.20
C VAL A 256 7.50 20.80 7.10
N ALA A 257 6.24 20.54 7.43
CA ALA A 257 5.42 21.41 8.30
C ALA A 257 6.13 21.68 9.63
N ILE A 258 6.51 20.61 10.33
CA ILE A 258 7.17 20.70 11.65
C ILE A 258 8.45 21.57 11.57
N ARG A 259 9.26 21.38 10.53
CA ARG A 259 10.51 22.13 10.37
C ARG A 259 10.27 23.61 10.02
N MET A 260 9.33 23.86 9.11
CA MET A 260 9.08 25.26 8.68
C MET A 260 8.34 26.08 9.74
N GLN A 261 7.56 25.45 10.61
CA GLN A 261 7.00 26.11 11.81
C GLN A 261 8.11 26.62 12.72
N SER A 262 9.27 25.94 12.80
CA SER A 262 10.42 26.40 13.57
C SER A 262 11.05 27.69 13.01
N PHE A 263 10.76 28.02 11.74
CA PHE A 263 11.13 29.31 11.12
C PHE A 263 10.01 30.36 11.24
N GLY A 264 8.99 30.08 12.07
CA GLY A 264 7.88 30.99 12.30
C GLY A 264 6.88 31.11 11.17
N MET A 265 6.84 30.13 10.24
CA MET A 265 5.83 30.08 9.19
C MET A 265 4.49 29.59 9.73
N LYS A 266 3.40 30.12 9.22
CA LYS A 266 2.06 29.54 9.36
C LYS A 266 1.93 28.41 8.36
N THR A 267 1.42 27.25 8.80
CA THR A 267 1.25 26.08 7.91
C THR A 267 -0.23 25.77 7.76
N ILE A 268 -0.68 25.78 6.52
CA ILE A 268 -2.01 25.33 6.11
C ILE A 268 -1.81 24.20 5.07
N GLY A 269 -2.81 23.38 4.85
CA GLY A 269 -2.61 22.30 3.88
C GLY A 269 -3.88 21.60 3.44
N TYR A 270 -3.70 20.70 2.48
CA TYR A 270 -4.78 19.88 1.93
C TYR A 270 -4.30 18.44 1.76
N ASP A 271 -5.14 17.50 2.20
CA ASP A 271 -4.94 16.07 1.96
C ASP A 271 -6.33 15.39 1.96
N PRO A 272 -6.68 14.59 0.94
CA PRO A 272 -7.99 13.93 0.93
C PRO A 272 -8.08 12.70 1.84
N ILE A 273 -6.98 12.25 2.44
CA ILE A 273 -6.90 11.02 3.23
C ILE A 273 -6.66 11.32 4.72
N ILE A 274 -5.73 12.24 5.00
CA ILE A 274 -5.38 12.64 6.37
C ILE A 274 -6.52 13.48 6.95
N THR A 275 -6.96 13.16 8.16
CA THR A 275 -8.09 13.92 8.75
C THR A 275 -7.62 15.28 9.29
N PRO A 276 -8.56 16.26 9.44
CA PRO A 276 -8.23 17.56 10.05
C PRO A 276 -7.66 17.42 11.47
N GLU A 277 -8.16 16.45 12.25
CA GLU A 277 -7.68 16.21 13.62
C GLU A 277 -6.23 15.70 13.59
N GLU A 278 -5.92 14.81 12.65
CA GLU A 278 -4.55 14.31 12.50
C GLU A 278 -3.60 15.44 12.06
N SER A 279 -3.98 16.27 11.10
CA SER A 279 -3.14 17.37 10.63
C SER A 279 -2.95 18.44 11.72
N ALA A 280 -3.99 18.75 12.50
CA ALA A 280 -3.90 19.66 13.64
C ALA A 280 -2.91 19.16 14.70
N SER A 281 -2.76 17.84 14.86
CA SER A 281 -1.82 17.27 15.84
C SER A 281 -0.35 17.63 15.57
N PHE A 282 -0.02 18.00 14.32
CA PHE A 282 1.31 18.49 13.96
C PHE A 282 1.29 19.94 13.45
N GLY A 283 0.27 20.71 13.85
CA GLY A 283 0.20 22.16 13.68
C GLY A 283 -0.21 22.64 12.28
N VAL A 284 -0.90 21.81 11.47
CA VAL A 284 -1.37 22.21 10.14
C VAL A 284 -2.89 22.34 10.15
N GLU A 285 -3.39 23.51 9.76
CA GLU A 285 -4.81 23.74 9.51
C GLU A 285 -5.17 23.24 8.12
N GLN A 286 -6.12 22.29 8.02
CA GLN A 286 -6.61 21.83 6.70
C GLN A 286 -7.68 22.77 6.16
N LEU A 287 -7.54 23.08 4.86
CA LEU A 287 -8.46 23.92 4.11
C LEU A 287 -8.72 23.30 2.74
N SER A 288 -9.76 23.73 2.05
CA SER A 288 -9.96 23.33 0.64
C SER A 288 -8.90 24.00 -0.25
N LEU A 289 -8.66 23.44 -1.42
CA LEU A 289 -7.66 24.00 -2.35
C LEU A 289 -7.98 25.46 -2.71
N GLU A 290 -9.27 25.78 -2.94
CA GLU A 290 -9.73 27.12 -3.29
C GLU A 290 -9.44 28.12 -2.18
N GLN A 291 -9.47 27.68 -0.93
CA GLN A 291 -9.11 28.54 0.22
C GLN A 291 -7.60 28.72 0.35
N ILE A 292 -6.82 27.71 -0.03
CA ILE A 292 -5.35 27.72 0.09
C ILE A 292 -4.71 28.71 -0.90
N TRP A 293 -5.17 28.73 -2.17
CA TRP A 293 -4.50 29.50 -3.23
C TRP A 293 -4.26 30.98 -2.86
N PRO A 294 -5.26 31.74 -2.41
CA PRO A 294 -5.06 33.18 -2.14
C PRO A 294 -4.32 33.48 -0.82
N LEU A 295 -4.13 32.48 0.05
CA LEU A 295 -3.53 32.69 1.37
C LEU A 295 -2.02 32.47 1.40
N CYS A 296 -1.46 31.75 0.42
CA CYS A 296 -0.09 31.25 0.52
C CYS A 296 0.95 32.22 -0.05
N ASP A 297 2.00 32.47 0.73
CA ASP A 297 3.26 33.05 0.24
C ASP A 297 4.11 31.97 -0.45
N PHE A 298 4.04 30.72 0.05
CA PHE A 298 4.76 29.55 -0.46
C PHE A 298 3.80 28.40 -0.61
N ILE A 299 3.95 27.61 -1.68
CA ILE A 299 3.21 26.34 -1.90
C ILE A 299 4.23 25.24 -2.15
N THR A 300 4.11 24.14 -1.42
CA THR A 300 4.94 22.95 -1.62
C THR A 300 4.06 21.72 -1.82
N VAL A 301 4.44 20.86 -2.78
CA VAL A 301 3.64 19.69 -3.14
C VAL A 301 4.34 18.40 -2.67
N HIS A 302 3.56 17.48 -2.08
CA HIS A 302 4.03 16.21 -1.52
C HIS A 302 3.05 15.06 -1.82
N THR A 303 2.42 15.11 -2.98
CA THR A 303 1.46 14.10 -3.45
C THR A 303 2.15 13.14 -4.44
N PRO A 304 1.64 11.92 -4.61
CA PRO A 304 2.02 11.10 -5.78
C PRO A 304 1.46 11.73 -7.07
N LEU A 305 2.03 11.37 -8.22
CA LEU A 305 1.49 11.75 -9.52
C LEU A 305 0.34 10.78 -9.85
N LEU A 306 -0.87 11.30 -9.87
CA LEU A 306 -2.13 10.58 -10.15
C LEU A 306 -2.92 11.40 -11.17
N PRO A 307 -3.92 10.83 -11.83
CA PRO A 307 -4.81 11.63 -12.69
C PRO A 307 -5.40 12.86 -11.97
N SER A 308 -5.71 12.74 -10.68
CA SER A 308 -6.26 13.83 -9.85
C SER A 308 -5.23 14.86 -9.40
N THR A 309 -3.93 14.57 -9.48
CA THR A 309 -2.86 15.49 -9.06
C THR A 309 -2.00 15.96 -10.24
N THR A 310 -2.22 15.42 -11.43
CA THR A 310 -1.56 15.89 -12.66
C THR A 310 -2.05 17.29 -12.97
N GLY A 311 -1.11 18.23 -13.13
CA GLY A 311 -1.44 19.63 -13.39
C GLY A 311 -2.21 20.28 -12.25
N LEU A 312 -1.96 19.88 -11.01
CA LEU A 312 -2.62 20.45 -9.83
C LEU A 312 -2.36 21.96 -9.72
N LEU A 313 -1.13 22.40 -10.05
CA LEU A 313 -0.82 23.82 -10.25
C LEU A 313 -0.75 24.05 -11.77
N ASN A 314 -1.66 24.86 -12.30
CA ASN A 314 -1.83 25.17 -13.73
C ASN A 314 -2.26 26.64 -13.88
N ASP A 315 -2.52 27.10 -15.09
CA ASP A 315 -2.89 28.52 -15.33
C ASP A 315 -4.08 28.97 -14.46
N ALA A 316 -5.12 28.12 -14.36
CA ALA A 316 -6.34 28.47 -13.61
C ALA A 316 -6.08 28.57 -12.11
N THR A 317 -5.24 27.70 -11.55
CA THR A 317 -4.89 27.75 -10.12
C THR A 317 -3.87 28.86 -9.84
N PHE A 318 -2.90 29.11 -10.72
CA PHE A 318 -1.98 30.25 -10.58
C PHE A 318 -2.75 31.58 -10.53
N ALA A 319 -3.80 31.73 -11.36
CA ALA A 319 -4.63 32.93 -11.37
C ALA A 319 -5.34 33.20 -10.03
N GLN A 320 -5.57 32.15 -9.24
CA GLN A 320 -6.19 32.25 -7.90
C GLN A 320 -5.17 32.48 -6.80
N CYS A 321 -3.89 32.19 -7.06
CA CYS A 321 -2.83 32.33 -6.07
C CYS A 321 -2.54 33.81 -5.78
N ARG A 322 -2.02 34.04 -4.59
CA ARG A 322 -1.49 35.34 -4.20
C ARG A 322 -0.38 35.77 -5.18
N PRO A 323 -0.41 37.00 -5.74
CA PRO A 323 0.68 37.45 -6.62
C PRO A 323 2.04 37.38 -5.95
N GLY A 324 3.03 36.84 -6.66
CA GLY A 324 4.37 36.62 -6.16
C GLY A 324 4.55 35.32 -5.37
N VAL A 325 3.57 34.40 -5.40
CA VAL A 325 3.65 33.09 -4.73
C VAL A 325 4.94 32.35 -5.12
N GLN A 326 5.55 31.67 -4.14
CA GLN A 326 6.75 30.84 -4.35
C GLN A 326 6.32 29.38 -4.42
N VAL A 327 6.78 28.61 -5.44
CA VAL A 327 6.35 27.22 -5.66
C VAL A 327 7.53 26.27 -5.48
N ILE A 328 7.32 25.19 -4.72
CA ILE A 328 8.34 24.16 -4.49
C ILE A 328 7.79 22.79 -4.90
N ASN A 329 8.54 22.09 -5.77
CA ASN A 329 8.21 20.73 -6.15
C ASN A 329 9.43 19.81 -6.00
N CYS A 330 9.44 19.03 -4.90
CA CYS A 330 10.38 17.95 -4.65
C CYS A 330 9.63 16.58 -4.63
N ALA A 331 8.44 16.53 -5.23
CA ALA A 331 7.59 15.32 -5.25
C ALA A 331 7.70 14.59 -6.59
N ARG A 332 6.96 15.06 -7.61
CA ARG A 332 6.97 14.48 -8.97
C ARG A 332 6.80 15.57 -10.02
N GLY A 333 7.49 15.41 -11.15
CA GLY A 333 7.20 16.19 -12.35
C GLY A 333 5.76 15.97 -12.81
N GLY A 334 5.15 16.97 -13.45
CA GLY A 334 3.78 16.91 -13.91
C GLY A 334 2.70 17.24 -12.87
N ILE A 335 3.05 17.33 -11.57
CA ILE A 335 2.10 17.87 -10.56
C ILE A 335 1.93 19.37 -10.78
N VAL A 336 3.02 20.06 -11.08
CA VAL A 336 3.02 21.45 -11.53
C VAL A 336 3.14 21.43 -13.06
N ASP A 337 2.21 22.06 -13.75
CA ASP A 337 2.31 22.25 -15.21
C ASP A 337 3.48 23.20 -15.48
N GLU A 338 4.53 22.68 -16.13
CA GLU A 338 5.78 23.42 -16.37
C GLU A 338 5.56 24.61 -17.30
N GLY A 339 4.68 24.50 -18.28
CA GLY A 339 4.32 25.60 -19.19
C GLY A 339 3.57 26.72 -18.46
N ALA A 340 2.58 26.35 -17.64
CA ALA A 340 1.83 27.31 -16.82
C ALA A 340 2.75 28.00 -15.79
N LEU A 341 3.65 27.24 -15.16
CA LEU A 341 4.62 27.81 -14.24
C LEU A 341 5.52 28.83 -14.92
N LEU A 342 6.00 28.52 -16.13
CA LEU A 342 6.84 29.46 -16.89
C LEU A 342 6.09 30.75 -17.20
N ARG A 343 4.84 30.66 -17.64
CA ARG A 343 3.98 31.85 -17.87
C ARG A 343 3.76 32.65 -16.59
N ALA A 344 3.50 31.97 -15.49
CA ALA A 344 3.28 32.61 -14.19
C ALA A 344 4.54 33.34 -13.68
N LEU A 345 5.73 32.75 -13.95
CA LEU A 345 7.02 33.38 -13.61
C LEU A 345 7.27 34.64 -14.46
N GLN A 346 6.98 34.56 -15.77
CA GLN A 346 7.15 35.67 -16.72
C GLN A 346 6.22 36.84 -16.40
N SER A 347 5.00 36.58 -15.96
CA SER A 347 4.02 37.61 -15.60
C SER A 347 4.25 38.18 -14.18
N GLY A 348 5.05 37.49 -13.36
CA GLY A 348 5.24 37.85 -11.93
C GLY A 348 4.14 37.33 -11.01
N GLN A 349 3.16 36.60 -11.54
CA GLN A 349 2.14 35.92 -10.74
C GLN A 349 2.80 34.88 -9.79
N CYS A 350 3.80 34.17 -10.29
CA CYS A 350 4.71 33.36 -9.49
C CYS A 350 6.02 34.15 -9.33
N GLY A 351 6.43 34.39 -8.10
CA GLY A 351 7.66 35.14 -7.77
C GLY A 351 8.93 34.31 -7.94
N GLY A 352 8.82 32.98 -7.86
CA GLY A 352 9.95 32.08 -8.03
C GLY A 352 9.56 30.63 -7.82
N ALA A 353 10.42 29.71 -8.30
CA ALA A 353 10.18 28.28 -8.14
C ALA A 353 11.44 27.52 -7.74
N ALA A 354 11.28 26.42 -6.99
CA ALA A 354 12.35 25.51 -6.61
C ALA A 354 11.94 24.09 -6.99
N LEU A 355 12.64 23.52 -7.96
CA LEU A 355 12.26 22.26 -8.62
C LEU A 355 13.34 21.20 -8.45
N ASP A 356 13.01 20.06 -7.84
CA ASP A 356 13.90 18.89 -7.77
C ASP A 356 13.50 17.83 -8.82
N VAL A 357 12.33 17.98 -9.43
CA VAL A 357 11.72 17.00 -10.33
C VAL A 357 11.11 17.68 -11.55
N PHE A 358 11.07 16.94 -12.67
CA PHE A 358 10.58 17.43 -13.96
C PHE A 358 9.70 16.37 -14.64
N THR A 359 8.83 16.81 -15.55
CA THR A 359 7.98 15.92 -16.36
C THR A 359 8.84 14.96 -17.20
N GLU A 360 9.96 15.45 -17.72
CA GLU A 360 10.96 14.63 -18.38
C GLU A 360 12.30 14.78 -17.66
N GLU A 361 12.90 13.67 -17.24
CA GLU A 361 14.18 13.64 -16.51
C GLU A 361 15.25 12.86 -17.29
N PRO A 362 16.38 13.50 -17.70
CA PRO A 362 16.68 14.93 -17.56
C PRO A 362 15.84 15.82 -18.50
N PRO A 363 15.50 17.04 -18.07
CA PRO A 363 14.66 17.93 -18.88
C PRO A 363 15.36 18.38 -20.15
N LYS A 364 14.67 18.21 -21.28
CA LYS A 364 15.18 18.66 -22.60
C LYS A 364 14.99 20.16 -22.78
N ASP A 365 13.80 20.67 -22.43
CA ASP A 365 13.55 22.11 -22.43
C ASP A 365 14.15 22.73 -21.17
N LYS A 366 15.01 23.72 -21.40
CA LYS A 366 15.73 24.39 -20.31
C LYS A 366 15.15 25.77 -19.97
N ALA A 367 14.00 26.13 -20.52
CA ALA A 367 13.39 27.44 -20.27
C ALA A 367 13.18 27.71 -18.78
N LEU A 368 12.61 26.73 -18.05
CA LEU A 368 12.45 26.84 -16.60
C LEU A 368 13.81 26.86 -15.86
N ILE A 369 14.71 25.96 -16.22
CA ILE A 369 16.02 25.83 -15.55
C ILE A 369 16.83 27.14 -15.67
N ASN A 370 16.73 27.78 -16.83
CA ASN A 370 17.47 29.03 -17.12
C ASN A 370 16.76 30.28 -16.60
N HIS A 371 15.54 30.17 -16.09
CA HIS A 371 14.79 31.33 -15.58
C HIS A 371 15.46 31.85 -14.30
N PRO A 372 15.73 33.18 -14.17
CA PRO A 372 16.53 33.73 -13.06
C PRO A 372 15.91 33.47 -11.67
N ASN A 373 14.58 33.34 -11.60
CA ASN A 373 13.87 33.10 -10.33
C ASN A 373 13.59 31.61 -10.09
N VAL A 374 14.29 30.71 -10.81
CA VAL A 374 14.15 29.26 -10.62
C VAL A 374 15.44 28.68 -10.05
N ILE A 375 15.28 27.80 -9.08
CA ILE A 375 16.33 26.95 -8.52
C ILE A 375 16.00 25.51 -8.92
N SER A 376 16.98 24.79 -9.48
CA SER A 376 16.78 23.42 -9.95
C SER A 376 17.80 22.47 -9.34
N CYS A 377 17.37 21.26 -8.98
CA CYS A 377 18.23 20.16 -8.57
C CYS A 377 17.92 18.92 -9.44
N PRO A 378 18.91 18.02 -9.64
CA PRO A 378 18.71 16.84 -10.49
C PRO A 378 18.16 15.64 -9.68
N HIS A 379 16.94 15.76 -9.14
CA HIS A 379 16.19 14.74 -8.40
C HIS A 379 16.99 14.20 -7.20
N LEU A 380 17.33 15.09 -6.27
CA LEU A 380 18.19 14.80 -5.10
C LEU A 380 17.41 14.42 -3.83
N GLY A 381 16.08 14.35 -3.87
CA GLY A 381 15.24 14.10 -2.69
C GLY A 381 15.66 12.91 -1.85
N ALA A 382 16.16 11.83 -2.48
CA ALA A 382 16.63 10.62 -1.80
C ALA A 382 18.16 10.50 -1.74
N SER A 383 18.90 11.54 -2.13
CA SER A 383 20.36 11.46 -2.37
C SER A 383 21.18 11.83 -1.13
N THR A 384 20.92 11.11 -0.02
CA THR A 384 21.74 11.18 1.21
C THR A 384 22.25 9.79 1.56
N ARG A 385 23.39 9.72 2.24
CA ARG A 385 23.98 8.43 2.68
C ARG A 385 22.99 7.66 3.56
N GLU A 386 22.31 8.36 4.42
CA GLU A 386 21.33 7.79 5.37
C GLU A 386 20.12 7.20 4.64
N ALA A 387 19.56 7.92 3.67
CA ALA A 387 18.44 7.40 2.86
C ALA A 387 18.88 6.18 2.04
N GLN A 388 20.08 6.22 1.46
CA GLN A 388 20.64 5.09 0.69
C GLN A 388 20.72 3.84 1.57
N SER A 389 21.29 3.97 2.77
CA SER A 389 21.45 2.86 3.70
C SER A 389 20.08 2.35 4.19
N ARG A 390 19.17 3.26 4.60
CA ARG A 390 17.83 2.87 5.04
C ARG A 390 17.04 2.14 3.95
N CYS A 391 17.04 2.67 2.72
CA CYS A 391 16.31 2.03 1.60
C CYS A 391 16.90 0.67 1.26
N GLY A 392 18.22 0.54 1.23
CA GLY A 392 18.90 -0.73 0.98
C GLY A 392 18.58 -1.78 2.04
N LYS A 393 18.64 -1.38 3.30
CA LYS A 393 18.30 -2.25 4.44
C LYS A 393 16.81 -2.66 4.41
N GLU A 394 15.93 -1.67 4.25
CA GLU A 394 14.47 -1.88 4.30
C GLU A 394 14.03 -2.85 3.20
N ILE A 395 14.47 -2.67 1.95
CA ILE A 395 14.06 -3.55 0.84
C ILE A 395 14.62 -4.98 1.03
N ALA A 396 15.85 -5.12 1.51
CA ALA A 396 16.43 -6.45 1.78
C ALA A 396 15.66 -7.19 2.87
N VAL A 397 15.35 -6.50 3.97
CA VAL A 397 14.55 -7.08 5.08
C VAL A 397 13.17 -7.50 4.57
N GLN A 398 12.51 -6.67 3.76
CA GLN A 398 11.19 -7.00 3.20
C GLN A 398 11.23 -8.25 2.31
N LEU A 399 12.28 -8.44 1.49
CA LEU A 399 12.42 -9.64 0.68
C LEU A 399 12.65 -10.89 1.55
N VAL A 400 13.43 -10.77 2.62
CA VAL A 400 13.61 -11.86 3.60
C VAL A 400 12.29 -12.16 4.32
N ASP A 401 11.55 -11.15 4.75
CA ASP A 401 10.25 -11.32 5.41
C ASP A 401 9.23 -12.00 4.48
N LEU A 402 9.27 -11.68 3.17
CA LEU A 402 8.46 -12.36 2.15
C LEU A 402 8.75 -13.88 2.13
N THR A 403 10.02 -14.29 2.17
CA THR A 403 10.38 -15.73 2.18
C THR A 403 9.98 -16.41 3.48
N GLN A 404 9.85 -15.66 4.57
CA GLN A 404 9.49 -16.19 5.88
C GLN A 404 7.98 -16.14 6.14
N GLY A 405 7.19 -15.64 5.19
CA GLY A 405 5.74 -15.54 5.32
C GLY A 405 5.32 -14.53 6.40
N LYS A 406 6.11 -13.47 6.60
CA LYS A 406 5.79 -12.40 7.55
C LYS A 406 4.97 -11.30 6.89
N PRO A 407 4.23 -10.50 7.69
CA PRO A 407 3.48 -9.36 7.14
C PRO A 407 4.38 -8.42 6.33
N LEU A 408 3.92 -8.03 5.15
CA LEU A 408 4.69 -7.23 4.20
C LEU A 408 4.43 -5.74 4.41
N VAL A 409 5.49 -4.96 4.36
CA VAL A 409 5.45 -3.49 4.33
C VAL A 409 5.86 -3.06 2.93
N GLY A 410 5.22 -2.05 2.36
CA GLY A 410 5.62 -1.53 1.06
C GLY A 410 5.18 -2.35 -0.16
N ALA A 411 4.26 -3.30 0.00
CA ALA A 411 3.65 -4.00 -1.14
C ALA A 411 2.82 -3.01 -1.96
N VAL A 412 3.19 -2.78 -3.21
CA VAL A 412 2.57 -1.79 -4.11
C VAL A 412 1.34 -2.38 -4.80
N ASN A 413 1.47 -3.58 -5.36
CA ASN A 413 0.41 -4.26 -6.11
C ASN A 413 -0.07 -5.56 -5.44
N GLY A 414 0.29 -5.80 -4.17
CA GLY A 414 0.01 -7.05 -3.48
C GLY A 414 -0.63 -6.86 -2.11
N GLN A 415 -1.62 -5.98 -1.98
CA GLN A 415 -2.27 -5.71 -0.70
C GLN A 415 -2.95 -6.95 -0.13
N ALA A 416 -3.61 -7.75 -0.96
CA ALA A 416 -4.22 -9.02 -0.57
C ALA A 416 -3.16 -10.02 -0.07
N LEU A 417 -2.00 -10.04 -0.73
CA LEU A 417 -0.87 -10.90 -0.33
C LEU A 417 -0.32 -10.49 1.04
N SER A 418 -0.23 -9.18 1.31
CA SER A 418 0.17 -8.68 2.64
C SER A 418 -0.79 -9.20 3.73
N SER A 419 -2.09 -9.18 3.46
CA SER A 419 -3.11 -9.71 4.37
C SER A 419 -2.98 -11.24 4.54
N ALA A 420 -2.54 -11.97 3.52
CA ALA A 420 -2.41 -13.44 3.57
C ALA A 420 -1.35 -13.91 4.57
N TYR A 421 -0.42 -13.06 4.96
CA TYR A 421 0.61 -13.40 5.95
C TYR A 421 0.21 -13.07 7.39
N ALA A 422 -0.88 -12.35 7.60
CA ALA A 422 -1.37 -12.07 8.95
C ALA A 422 -2.20 -13.24 9.48
N SER A 423 -1.94 -13.67 10.72
CA SER A 423 -2.59 -14.85 11.33
C SER A 423 -4.12 -14.73 11.38
N GLN A 424 -4.63 -13.51 11.56
CA GLN A 424 -6.06 -13.25 11.68
C GLN A 424 -6.80 -13.33 10.34
N THR A 425 -6.17 -12.92 9.24
CA THR A 425 -6.82 -12.86 7.92
C THR A 425 -6.51 -14.07 7.04
N LYS A 426 -5.39 -14.76 7.28
CA LYS A 426 -4.96 -15.94 6.51
C LYS A 426 -6.05 -17.02 6.37
N PRO A 427 -6.76 -17.44 7.46
CA PRO A 427 -7.81 -18.45 7.32
C PRO A 427 -8.99 -17.98 6.46
N TRP A 428 -9.33 -16.69 6.53
CA TRP A 428 -10.40 -16.09 5.74
C TRP A 428 -10.05 -16.04 4.24
N ILE A 429 -8.78 -15.75 3.92
CA ILE A 429 -8.27 -15.79 2.54
C ILE A 429 -8.33 -17.23 2.00
N ALA A 430 -7.95 -18.20 2.83
CA ALA A 430 -8.04 -19.62 2.47
C ALA A 430 -9.51 -20.03 2.23
N LEU A 431 -10.42 -19.59 3.10
CA LEU A 431 -11.87 -19.84 2.94
C LEU A 431 -12.39 -19.23 1.62
N ALA A 432 -12.05 -17.96 1.36
CA ALA A 432 -12.50 -17.25 0.15
C ALA A 432 -12.03 -17.96 -1.12
N GLY A 433 -10.76 -18.37 -1.16
CA GLY A 433 -10.23 -19.16 -2.27
C GLY A 433 -10.91 -20.51 -2.42
N ALA A 434 -11.13 -21.22 -1.31
CA ALA A 434 -11.79 -22.54 -1.32
C ALA A 434 -13.23 -22.43 -1.81
N LEU A 435 -14.02 -21.48 -1.28
CA LEU A 435 -15.40 -21.25 -1.74
C LEU A 435 -15.43 -20.88 -3.24
N GLY A 436 -14.49 -20.03 -3.68
CA GLY A 436 -14.35 -19.68 -5.10
C GLY A 436 -14.09 -20.92 -5.97
N THR A 437 -13.22 -21.82 -5.52
CA THR A 437 -12.92 -23.09 -6.25
C THR A 437 -14.17 -23.97 -6.33
N VAL A 438 -14.90 -24.16 -5.24
CA VAL A 438 -16.15 -24.95 -5.23
C VAL A 438 -17.18 -24.30 -6.16
N LEU A 439 -17.35 -22.99 -6.07
CA LEU A 439 -18.30 -22.25 -6.90
C LEU A 439 -17.97 -22.40 -8.39
N CYS A 440 -16.69 -22.32 -8.75
CA CYS A 440 -16.23 -22.53 -10.13
C CYS A 440 -16.59 -23.94 -10.62
N ALA A 441 -16.33 -24.97 -9.81
CA ALA A 441 -16.63 -26.37 -10.15
C ALA A 441 -18.13 -26.61 -10.37
N LEU A 442 -19.00 -25.90 -9.60
CA LEU A 442 -20.45 -26.04 -9.69
C LEU A 442 -21.06 -25.27 -10.88
N THR A 443 -20.50 -24.12 -11.24
CA THR A 443 -21.22 -23.17 -12.12
C THR A 443 -20.48 -22.83 -13.40
N HIS A 444 -19.15 -22.96 -13.44
CA HIS A 444 -18.30 -22.40 -14.50
C HIS A 444 -18.75 -20.96 -14.85
N PRO A 445 -18.59 -19.98 -13.93
CA PRO A 445 -19.30 -18.71 -13.97
C PRO A 445 -18.77 -17.69 -14.99
N ALA A 446 -18.19 -18.13 -16.08
CA ALA A 446 -17.70 -17.26 -17.15
C ALA A 446 -18.80 -16.27 -17.59
N ASN A 447 -18.46 -14.99 -17.65
CA ASN A 447 -19.36 -13.90 -18.05
C ASN A 447 -20.57 -13.67 -17.13
N ARG A 448 -20.50 -14.11 -15.88
CA ARG A 448 -21.55 -13.89 -14.87
C ARG A 448 -21.05 -13.03 -13.71
N GLY A 449 -21.99 -12.38 -13.05
CA GLY A 449 -21.71 -11.65 -11.80
C GLY A 449 -21.53 -12.62 -10.63
N VAL A 450 -20.48 -12.42 -9.83
CA VAL A 450 -20.28 -13.12 -8.56
C VAL A 450 -20.42 -12.12 -7.42
N GLN A 451 -21.32 -12.39 -6.51
CA GLN A 451 -21.56 -11.58 -5.33
C GLN A 451 -20.84 -12.20 -4.13
N VAL A 452 -20.08 -11.36 -3.43
CA VAL A 452 -19.37 -11.69 -2.19
C VAL A 452 -20.05 -10.93 -1.07
N VAL A 453 -20.65 -11.63 -0.12
CA VAL A 453 -21.32 -10.99 1.02
C VAL A 453 -20.58 -11.39 2.30
N THR A 454 -20.21 -10.39 3.09
CA THR A 454 -19.56 -10.61 4.39
C THR A 454 -20.50 -10.21 5.52
N HIS A 455 -20.55 -11.01 6.58
CA HIS A 455 -21.39 -10.78 7.76
C HIS A 455 -20.52 -10.73 9.02
N GLY A 456 -20.86 -9.78 9.92
CA GLY A 456 -20.19 -9.63 11.21
C GLY A 456 -19.07 -8.60 11.21
N SER A 457 -18.91 -7.90 12.32
CA SER A 457 -18.01 -6.75 12.47
C SER A 457 -16.53 -7.04 12.14
N THR A 458 -16.08 -8.29 12.33
CA THR A 458 -14.71 -8.72 12.04
C THR A 458 -14.37 -8.64 10.54
N LEU A 459 -15.39 -8.70 9.67
CA LEU A 459 -15.20 -8.72 8.21
C LEU A 459 -15.58 -7.41 7.52
N GLN A 460 -15.86 -6.34 8.27
CA GLN A 460 -16.29 -5.04 7.72
C GLN A 460 -15.35 -4.47 6.67
N LYS A 461 -14.03 -4.63 6.86
CA LYS A 461 -13.00 -4.12 5.95
C LYS A 461 -12.30 -5.25 5.16
N ALA A 462 -12.94 -6.41 5.05
CA ALA A 462 -12.31 -7.60 4.49
C ALA A 462 -12.30 -7.65 2.94
N GLY A 463 -13.08 -6.82 2.27
CA GLY A 463 -13.21 -6.84 0.81
C GLY A 463 -11.87 -6.76 0.08
N GLY A 464 -10.94 -5.94 0.58
CA GLY A 464 -9.63 -5.74 -0.06
C GLY A 464 -8.77 -6.99 -0.19
N TYR A 465 -9.01 -8.02 0.62
CA TYR A 465 -8.27 -9.29 0.52
C TYR A 465 -9.15 -10.50 0.18
N LEU A 466 -10.43 -10.47 0.49
CA LEU A 466 -11.34 -11.58 0.15
C LEU A 466 -11.68 -11.64 -1.34
N ILE A 467 -11.93 -10.49 -1.97
CA ILE A 467 -12.27 -10.44 -3.41
C ILE A 467 -11.14 -11.03 -4.27
N PRO A 468 -9.86 -10.61 -4.10
CA PRO A 468 -8.78 -11.27 -4.84
C PRO A 468 -8.66 -12.77 -4.56
N ALA A 469 -8.92 -13.22 -3.32
CA ALA A 469 -8.86 -14.64 -2.99
C ALA A 469 -9.98 -15.43 -3.67
N VAL A 470 -11.21 -14.89 -3.70
CA VAL A 470 -12.33 -15.47 -4.46
C VAL A 470 -11.96 -15.57 -5.94
N ALA A 471 -11.40 -14.49 -6.51
CA ALA A 471 -10.97 -14.46 -7.92
C ALA A 471 -9.96 -15.58 -8.24
N VAL A 472 -8.97 -15.76 -7.35
CA VAL A 472 -7.98 -16.86 -7.49
C VAL A 472 -8.70 -18.22 -7.51
N GLY A 473 -9.65 -18.43 -6.60
CA GLY A 473 -10.43 -19.68 -6.54
C GLY A 473 -11.25 -19.94 -7.82
N LEU A 474 -11.91 -18.89 -8.33
CA LEU A 474 -12.72 -18.95 -9.55
C LEU A 474 -11.89 -19.25 -10.81
N LEU A 475 -10.62 -18.84 -10.82
CA LEU A 475 -9.73 -19.02 -11.97
C LEU A 475 -8.85 -20.28 -11.87
N LYS A 476 -8.94 -21.05 -10.77
CA LYS A 476 -8.03 -22.16 -10.49
C LYS A 476 -8.03 -23.24 -11.58
N GLU A 477 -9.18 -23.50 -12.19
CA GLU A 477 -9.35 -24.51 -13.24
C GLU A 477 -9.18 -23.97 -14.67
N THR A 478 -9.00 -22.66 -14.83
CA THR A 478 -8.72 -22.09 -16.15
C THR A 478 -7.28 -22.40 -16.57
N ALA A 479 -7.04 -22.48 -17.86
CA ALA A 479 -5.73 -22.84 -18.40
C ALA A 479 -4.63 -21.82 -18.15
N GLN A 480 -4.92 -20.73 -17.46
CA GLN A 480 -3.94 -19.70 -17.15
C GLN A 480 -3.00 -20.14 -16.03
N LYS A 481 -1.73 -20.28 -16.36
CA LYS A 481 -0.68 -20.59 -15.39
C LYS A 481 -0.39 -19.35 -14.54
N ASN A 482 -0.07 -19.54 -13.28
CA ASN A 482 0.42 -18.52 -12.34
C ASN A 482 -0.62 -17.52 -11.82
N VAL A 483 -1.89 -17.90 -11.69
CA VAL A 483 -2.89 -17.07 -11.00
C VAL A 483 -2.57 -17.06 -9.49
N ASN A 484 -2.48 -15.86 -8.92
CA ASN A 484 -2.17 -15.68 -7.50
C ASN A 484 -2.86 -14.43 -6.93
N LEU A 485 -2.60 -14.08 -5.67
CA LEU A 485 -3.24 -12.94 -5.01
C LEU A 485 -2.83 -11.56 -5.56
N VAL A 486 -1.76 -11.50 -6.38
CA VAL A 486 -1.33 -10.26 -7.03
C VAL A 486 -2.16 -10.01 -8.30
N ASN A 487 -2.37 -11.04 -9.12
CA ASN A 487 -3.00 -10.89 -10.44
C ASN A 487 -4.45 -11.41 -10.53
N GLY A 488 -4.92 -12.17 -9.53
CA GLY A 488 -6.20 -12.88 -9.62
C GLY A 488 -7.39 -11.99 -9.98
N LEU A 489 -7.47 -10.81 -9.35
CA LEU A 489 -8.57 -9.88 -9.62
C LEU A 489 -8.49 -9.30 -11.05
N LEU A 490 -7.31 -8.92 -11.50
CA LEU A 490 -7.09 -8.40 -12.86
C LEU A 490 -7.47 -9.47 -13.91
N LEU A 491 -6.96 -10.68 -13.72
CA LEU A 491 -7.24 -11.79 -14.65
C LEU A 491 -8.72 -12.20 -14.64
N ALA A 492 -9.39 -12.11 -13.49
CA ALA A 492 -10.84 -12.36 -13.39
C ALA A 492 -11.62 -11.30 -14.19
N GLN A 493 -11.24 -10.04 -14.10
CA GLN A 493 -11.85 -8.96 -14.89
C GLN A 493 -11.62 -9.17 -16.39
N GLU A 494 -10.41 -9.54 -16.79
CA GLU A 494 -10.08 -9.86 -18.20
C GLU A 494 -10.87 -11.07 -18.71
N ALA A 495 -11.18 -12.02 -17.83
CA ALA A 495 -12.02 -13.18 -18.15
C ALA A 495 -13.53 -12.87 -18.14
N GLY A 496 -13.92 -11.60 -17.96
CA GLY A 496 -15.31 -11.17 -17.96
C GLY A 496 -16.06 -11.43 -16.64
N LEU A 497 -15.36 -11.82 -15.57
CA LEU A 497 -15.98 -12.05 -14.26
C LEU A 497 -16.16 -10.71 -13.54
N LYS A 498 -17.39 -10.39 -13.18
CA LYS A 498 -17.72 -9.19 -12.41
C LYS A 498 -17.96 -9.58 -10.95
N ILE A 499 -16.99 -9.28 -10.08
CA ILE A 499 -17.07 -9.62 -8.67
C ILE A 499 -17.46 -8.36 -7.88
N THR A 500 -18.58 -8.43 -7.15
CA THR A 500 -19.08 -7.34 -6.30
C THR A 500 -19.06 -7.77 -4.84
N ALA A 501 -18.92 -6.81 -3.91
CA ALA A 501 -18.90 -7.10 -2.48
C ALA A 501 -19.90 -6.22 -1.73
N THR A 502 -20.59 -6.82 -0.78
CA THR A 502 -21.47 -6.13 0.16
C THR A 502 -21.14 -6.62 1.59
N HIS A 503 -21.52 -5.82 2.58
CA HIS A 503 -21.26 -6.13 3.98
C HIS A 503 -22.53 -5.93 4.82
N HIS A 504 -22.76 -6.82 5.76
CA HIS A 504 -23.85 -6.74 6.74
C HIS A 504 -23.28 -6.87 8.16
N ASP A 505 -23.53 -5.86 8.99
CA ASP A 505 -22.98 -5.81 10.36
C ASP A 505 -23.55 -6.89 11.29
N LYS A 506 -24.78 -7.34 11.05
CA LYS A 506 -25.45 -8.32 11.90
C LYS A 506 -25.24 -9.75 11.41
N THR A 507 -24.88 -10.64 12.32
CA THR A 507 -24.87 -12.09 12.10
C THR A 507 -25.95 -12.70 12.98
N GLU A 508 -26.96 -13.31 12.41
CA GLU A 508 -27.97 -14.06 13.20
C GLU A 508 -27.30 -15.33 13.74
N GLY A 509 -27.18 -15.40 15.06
CA GLY A 509 -26.88 -16.64 15.77
C GLY A 509 -25.44 -17.03 15.99
N SER A 510 -24.43 -16.22 15.58
CA SER A 510 -23.04 -16.49 15.96
C SER A 510 -22.19 -15.21 16.02
N GLU A 511 -21.25 -15.17 16.95
CA GLU A 511 -20.25 -14.10 17.03
C GLU A 511 -19.17 -14.23 15.95
N GLU A 512 -19.10 -15.39 15.28
CA GLU A 512 -18.13 -15.66 14.21
C GLU A 512 -18.64 -15.10 12.89
N GLY A 513 -17.75 -14.47 12.11
CA GLY A 513 -18.09 -13.93 10.79
C GLY A 513 -18.53 -15.01 9.80
N LEU A 514 -19.31 -14.61 8.78
CA LEU A 514 -19.69 -15.50 7.67
C LEU A 514 -19.28 -14.86 6.34
N LEU A 515 -18.87 -15.70 5.41
CA LEU A 515 -18.58 -15.34 4.03
C LEU A 515 -19.53 -16.10 3.12
N GLU A 516 -20.29 -15.35 2.33
CA GLU A 516 -21.25 -15.91 1.37
C GLU A 516 -20.80 -15.59 -0.05
N LEU A 517 -20.87 -16.56 -0.94
CA LEU A 517 -20.64 -16.39 -2.38
C LEU A 517 -21.88 -16.85 -3.15
N ALA A 518 -22.34 -16.02 -4.07
CA ALA A 518 -23.46 -16.33 -4.96
C ALA A 518 -23.11 -15.95 -6.40
N VAL A 519 -23.63 -16.71 -7.37
CA VAL A 519 -23.53 -16.39 -8.80
C VAL A 519 -24.87 -15.83 -9.26
N GLN A 520 -24.82 -14.71 -9.93
CA GLN A 520 -26.02 -14.08 -10.49
C GLN A 520 -26.71 -15.04 -11.48
N ASP A 521 -28.01 -15.17 -11.32
CA ASP A 521 -28.87 -16.02 -12.18
C ASP A 521 -28.51 -17.52 -12.12
N ALA A 522 -27.94 -18.00 -10.97
CA ALA A 522 -27.65 -19.40 -10.74
C ALA A 522 -28.15 -19.79 -9.31
N PRO A 523 -28.55 -21.05 -9.12
CA PRO A 523 -29.13 -21.46 -7.83
C PRO A 523 -28.09 -21.72 -6.73
N TYR A 524 -26.82 -21.44 -6.98
CA TYR A 524 -25.75 -21.81 -6.05
C TYR A 524 -25.37 -20.63 -5.15
N VAL A 525 -25.56 -20.85 -3.86
CA VAL A 525 -25.12 -19.97 -2.79
C VAL A 525 -24.29 -20.81 -1.82
N LEU A 526 -23.03 -20.39 -1.59
CA LEU A 526 -22.11 -21.04 -0.66
C LEU A 526 -21.90 -20.13 0.55
N VAL A 527 -22.09 -20.66 1.76
CA VAL A 527 -21.80 -19.90 3.00
C VAL A 527 -20.75 -20.68 3.79
N GLY A 528 -19.69 -19.99 4.15
CA GLY A 528 -18.61 -20.57 4.96
C GLY A 528 -18.20 -19.67 6.11
N SER A 529 -17.44 -20.26 7.03
CA SER A 529 -16.87 -19.58 8.18
C SER A 529 -15.47 -20.12 8.47
N VAL A 530 -14.82 -19.57 9.47
CA VAL A 530 -13.52 -20.04 9.96
C VAL A 530 -13.70 -20.54 11.40
N GLN A 531 -13.44 -21.81 11.63
CA GLN A 531 -13.47 -22.41 12.97
C GLN A 531 -12.03 -22.61 13.47
N GLY A 532 -11.60 -21.74 14.40
CA GLY A 532 -10.20 -21.65 14.80
C GLY A 532 -9.34 -21.13 13.64
N SER A 533 -8.61 -22.02 12.98
CA SER A 533 -7.83 -21.68 11.76
C SER A 533 -8.30 -22.46 10.53
N THR A 534 -9.39 -23.22 10.64
CA THR A 534 -9.88 -24.13 9.58
C THR A 534 -11.02 -23.48 8.80
N PRO A 535 -10.88 -23.30 7.47
CA PRO A 535 -12.00 -22.92 6.61
C PRO A 535 -13.07 -24.03 6.59
N VAL A 536 -14.33 -23.66 6.78
CA VAL A 536 -15.43 -24.62 6.78
C VAL A 536 -16.58 -24.15 5.88
N LEU A 537 -17.25 -25.07 5.21
CA LEU A 537 -18.50 -24.85 4.49
C LEU A 537 -19.66 -25.12 5.45
N CYS A 538 -20.53 -24.15 5.62
CA CYS A 538 -21.70 -24.22 6.49
C CYS A 538 -22.98 -24.54 5.71
N HIS A 539 -23.19 -23.83 4.59
CA HIS A 539 -24.39 -24.04 3.74
C HIS A 539 -24.00 -24.15 2.27
N LEU A 540 -24.79 -24.89 1.51
CA LEU A 540 -24.71 -24.99 0.06
C LEU A 540 -26.13 -24.99 -0.52
N SER A 541 -26.51 -23.88 -1.17
CA SER A 541 -27.84 -23.69 -1.81
C SER A 541 -29.01 -23.99 -0.85
N GLY A 542 -28.94 -23.44 0.37
CA GLY A 542 -29.96 -23.61 1.41
C GLY A 542 -29.80 -24.87 2.25
N ALA A 543 -29.06 -25.87 1.79
CA ALA A 543 -28.78 -27.08 2.57
C ALA A 543 -27.71 -26.81 3.63
N VAL A 544 -27.98 -27.21 4.89
CA VAL A 544 -27.16 -26.93 6.07
C VAL A 544 -26.34 -28.17 6.44
N PHE A 545 -25.04 -27.99 6.66
CA PHE A 545 -24.16 -29.05 7.16
C PHE A 545 -23.99 -28.93 8.68
N LYS A 546 -24.30 -29.99 9.40
CA LYS A 546 -24.10 -30.11 10.86
C LYS A 546 -23.46 -31.46 11.17
N PRO A 547 -22.15 -31.46 11.51
CA PRO A 547 -21.21 -30.33 11.63
C PRO A 547 -20.79 -29.74 10.27
N SER A 548 -20.30 -28.50 10.28
CA SER A 548 -19.77 -27.83 9.09
C SER A 548 -18.61 -28.64 8.48
N VAL A 549 -18.45 -28.54 7.16
CA VAL A 549 -17.49 -29.34 6.38
C VAL A 549 -16.12 -28.65 6.30
N PRO A 550 -15.05 -29.20 6.88
CA PRO A 550 -13.71 -28.64 6.68
C PRO A 550 -13.29 -28.71 5.20
N LEU A 551 -12.89 -27.54 4.64
CA LEU A 551 -12.47 -27.43 3.22
C LEU A 551 -10.97 -27.67 3.13
N THR A 552 -10.57 -28.95 3.04
CA THR A 552 -9.16 -29.38 2.99
C THR A 552 -8.97 -30.58 2.08
N GLY A 553 -7.81 -30.66 1.42
CA GLY A 553 -7.47 -31.81 0.58
C GLY A 553 -8.29 -31.86 -0.70
N THR A 554 -8.62 -33.07 -1.15
CA THR A 554 -9.46 -33.31 -2.34
C THR A 554 -10.86 -33.70 -1.89
N MET A 555 -11.85 -32.96 -2.34
CA MET A 555 -13.23 -33.17 -1.92
C MET A 555 -14.14 -33.45 -3.12
N LEU A 556 -15.01 -34.45 -2.95
CA LEU A 556 -16.05 -34.82 -3.90
C LEU A 556 -17.39 -34.35 -3.34
N PHE A 557 -18.10 -33.50 -4.07
CA PHE A 557 -19.44 -33.01 -3.76
C PHE A 557 -20.43 -33.71 -4.71
N TYR A 558 -21.52 -34.24 -4.16
CA TYR A 558 -22.61 -34.71 -5.02
C TYR A 558 -23.98 -34.44 -4.38
N ARG A 559 -24.97 -34.28 -5.23
CA ARG A 559 -26.36 -34.03 -4.84
C ARG A 559 -27.23 -35.19 -5.30
N ALA A 560 -28.11 -35.68 -4.42
CA ALA A 560 -28.97 -36.85 -4.72
C ALA A 560 -30.34 -36.66 -4.09
N LYS A 561 -31.34 -37.41 -4.62
CA LYS A 561 -32.68 -37.52 -4.03
C LYS A 561 -32.60 -38.33 -2.72
N VAL A 562 -33.37 -37.91 -1.73
CA VAL A 562 -33.43 -38.57 -0.40
C VAL A 562 -33.84 -40.08 -0.50
N SER A 563 -34.61 -40.45 -1.51
CA SER A 563 -35.01 -41.85 -1.75
C SER A 563 -33.83 -42.76 -2.17
N SER A 564 -32.65 -42.21 -2.38
CA SER A 564 -31.46 -42.98 -2.84
C SER A 564 -30.64 -43.51 -1.64
N ALA A 565 -31.26 -44.19 -0.70
CA ALA A 565 -30.65 -44.67 0.55
C ALA A 565 -29.44 -45.58 0.36
N SER A 566 -29.30 -46.20 -0.81
CA SER A 566 -28.19 -47.12 -1.13
C SER A 566 -27.02 -46.42 -1.85
N LEU A 567 -27.04 -45.11 -2.00
CA LEU A 567 -26.08 -44.39 -2.86
C LEU A 567 -24.65 -44.36 -2.29
N LEU A 568 -24.50 -44.21 -0.99
CA LEU A 568 -23.17 -44.15 -0.36
C LEU A 568 -22.36 -45.46 -0.59
N PRO A 569 -22.93 -46.67 -0.45
CA PRO A 569 -22.22 -47.90 -0.83
C PRO A 569 -21.77 -47.91 -2.30
N THR A 570 -22.58 -47.42 -3.22
CA THR A 570 -22.23 -47.29 -4.64
C THR A 570 -21.01 -46.35 -4.83
N VAL A 571 -21.04 -45.20 -4.17
CA VAL A 571 -19.91 -44.24 -4.24
C VAL A 571 -18.64 -44.86 -3.64
N ILE A 572 -18.75 -45.53 -2.49
CA ILE A 572 -17.62 -46.23 -1.87
C ILE A 572 -17.06 -47.32 -2.83
N GLY A 573 -17.95 -48.05 -3.49
CA GLY A 573 -17.56 -49.06 -4.50
C GLY A 573 -16.78 -48.45 -5.66
N LEU A 574 -17.20 -47.28 -6.16
CA LEU A 574 -16.48 -46.56 -7.23
C LEU A 574 -15.11 -46.07 -6.74
N LEU A 575 -15.02 -45.53 -5.52
CA LEU A 575 -13.76 -45.12 -4.91
C LEU A 575 -12.82 -46.32 -4.73
N GLY A 576 -13.35 -47.47 -4.28
CA GLY A 576 -12.60 -48.72 -4.09
C GLY A 576 -12.03 -49.24 -5.40
N LYS A 577 -12.83 -49.27 -6.49
CA LYS A 577 -12.35 -49.63 -7.84
C LYS A 577 -11.19 -48.71 -8.28
N ALA A 578 -11.26 -47.44 -7.95
CA ALA A 578 -10.23 -46.44 -8.28
C ALA A 578 -9.04 -46.44 -7.31
N LYS A 579 -9.06 -47.26 -6.25
CA LYS A 579 -8.06 -47.32 -5.17
C LYS A 579 -7.93 -45.98 -4.43
N ILE A 580 -9.04 -45.28 -4.24
CA ILE A 580 -9.13 -44.00 -3.56
C ILE A 580 -9.70 -44.23 -2.17
N GLU A 581 -9.00 -43.72 -1.14
CA GLU A 581 -9.45 -43.83 0.26
C GLU A 581 -10.46 -42.72 0.59
N LEU A 582 -11.52 -43.09 1.30
CA LEU A 582 -12.46 -42.15 1.91
C LEU A 582 -11.89 -41.74 3.25
N LEU A 583 -11.65 -40.42 3.42
CA LEU A 583 -11.08 -39.85 4.63
C LEU A 583 -12.15 -39.29 5.60
N SER A 584 -13.20 -38.68 5.05
CA SER A 584 -14.38 -38.26 5.85
C SER A 584 -15.61 -38.15 4.95
N TYR A 585 -16.79 -38.21 5.60
CA TYR A 585 -18.09 -38.11 4.93
C TYR A 585 -18.97 -37.12 5.74
N HIS A 586 -19.61 -36.20 5.04
CA HIS A 586 -20.56 -35.23 5.58
C HIS A 586 -21.80 -35.21 4.70
N HIS A 587 -22.96 -35.04 5.30
CA HIS A 587 -24.20 -34.83 4.55
C HIS A 587 -24.96 -33.63 5.08
N SER A 588 -25.77 -33.02 4.23
CA SER A 588 -26.52 -31.81 4.57
C SER A 588 -27.94 -32.14 5.03
N SER A 589 -28.65 -31.11 5.52
CA SER A 589 -30.11 -31.15 5.62
C SER A 589 -30.73 -31.29 4.22
N THR A 590 -31.95 -31.85 4.20
CA THR A 590 -32.72 -32.02 2.96
C THR A 590 -33.33 -30.70 2.51
N VAL A 591 -33.21 -30.36 1.24
CA VAL A 591 -33.87 -29.21 0.60
C VAL A 591 -34.57 -29.69 -0.68
N SER A 592 -35.88 -29.49 -0.76
CA SER A 592 -36.72 -29.90 -1.91
C SER A 592 -36.54 -31.38 -2.28
N GLY A 593 -36.44 -32.25 -1.29
CA GLY A 593 -36.32 -33.71 -1.50
C GLY A 593 -34.93 -34.16 -1.97
N GLN A 594 -33.93 -33.29 -1.91
CA GLN A 594 -32.53 -33.59 -2.27
C GLN A 594 -31.59 -33.22 -1.10
N GLU A 595 -30.45 -33.86 -1.06
CA GLU A 595 -29.39 -33.56 -0.09
C GLU A 595 -28.00 -33.59 -0.75
N TRP A 596 -27.11 -32.83 -0.17
CA TRP A 596 -25.71 -32.80 -0.57
C TRP A 596 -24.89 -33.75 0.30
N SER A 597 -24.03 -34.50 -0.33
CA SER A 597 -23.00 -35.28 0.35
C SER A 597 -21.62 -34.76 -0.07
N VAL A 598 -20.72 -34.66 0.90
CA VAL A 598 -19.36 -34.17 0.70
C VAL A 598 -18.37 -35.19 1.27
N LEU A 599 -17.50 -35.72 0.43
CA LEU A 599 -16.49 -36.70 0.80
C LEU A 599 -15.09 -36.08 0.69
N ASN A 600 -14.28 -36.20 1.73
CA ASN A 600 -12.84 -35.94 1.63
C ASN A 600 -12.18 -37.24 1.18
N ILE A 601 -11.40 -37.21 0.11
CA ILE A 601 -10.82 -38.40 -0.56
C ILE A 601 -9.31 -38.20 -0.74
N SER A 602 -8.58 -39.35 -0.78
CA SER A 602 -7.10 -39.31 -0.83
C SER A 602 -6.55 -38.76 -2.16
N SER A 603 -7.32 -38.86 -3.25
CA SER A 603 -6.97 -38.31 -4.55
C SER A 603 -8.21 -38.09 -5.41
N ALA A 604 -8.09 -37.29 -6.45
CA ALA A 604 -9.21 -36.96 -7.34
C ALA A 604 -9.66 -38.21 -8.14
N LEU A 605 -10.98 -38.38 -8.26
CA LEU A 605 -11.59 -39.44 -9.10
C LEU A 605 -11.41 -39.06 -10.58
N GLN A 606 -10.77 -39.91 -11.34
CA GLN A 606 -10.44 -39.64 -12.76
C GLN A 606 -11.69 -39.61 -13.66
N ASN A 607 -12.72 -40.39 -13.33
CA ASN A 607 -13.94 -40.44 -14.12
C ASN A 607 -15.18 -40.17 -13.27
N LEU A 608 -15.60 -38.91 -13.24
CA LEU A 608 -16.83 -38.45 -12.56
C LEU A 608 -18.10 -38.87 -13.32
N MET A 609 -18.00 -39.22 -14.60
CA MET A 609 -19.18 -39.57 -15.44
C MET A 609 -19.90 -40.81 -14.92
N GLU A 610 -19.16 -41.79 -14.39
CA GLU A 610 -19.75 -43.00 -13.81
C GLU A 610 -20.59 -42.63 -12.57
N LEU A 611 -20.11 -41.74 -11.73
CA LEU A 611 -20.87 -41.24 -10.57
C LEU A 611 -22.11 -40.45 -11.01
N LYS A 612 -21.97 -39.58 -12.03
CA LYS A 612 -23.06 -38.75 -12.55
C LYS A 612 -24.26 -39.55 -13.08
N GLN A 613 -24.10 -40.83 -13.38
CA GLN A 613 -25.23 -41.70 -13.75
C GLN A 613 -26.14 -42.01 -12.56
N HIS A 614 -25.64 -41.89 -11.34
CA HIS A 614 -26.34 -42.25 -10.09
C HIS A 614 -26.83 -41.07 -9.28
N VAL A 615 -26.34 -39.84 -9.58
CA VAL A 615 -26.61 -38.62 -8.79
C VAL A 615 -27.15 -37.52 -9.69
N THR A 616 -27.83 -36.56 -9.08
CA THR A 616 -28.33 -35.39 -9.82
C THR A 616 -27.17 -34.50 -10.28
N GLU A 617 -26.12 -34.44 -9.48
CA GLU A 617 -24.97 -33.56 -9.74
C GLU A 617 -23.74 -34.07 -8.98
N ALA A 618 -22.57 -33.97 -9.59
CA ALA A 618 -21.30 -34.28 -8.92
C ALA A 618 -20.18 -33.38 -9.45
N VAL A 619 -19.39 -32.83 -8.52
CA VAL A 619 -18.19 -32.06 -8.81
C VAL A 619 -17.09 -32.40 -7.80
N GLN A 620 -15.84 -32.11 -8.15
CA GLN A 620 -14.72 -32.24 -7.21
C GLN A 620 -13.86 -31.01 -7.21
N ALA A 621 -13.24 -30.76 -6.07
CA ALA A 621 -12.37 -29.60 -5.85
C ALA A 621 -11.18 -30.02 -4.98
N THR A 622 -10.01 -29.48 -5.26
CA THR A 622 -8.78 -29.70 -4.46
C THR A 622 -8.30 -28.36 -3.89
N PHE A 623 -8.03 -28.33 -2.58
CA PHE A 623 -7.66 -27.10 -1.84
C PHE A 623 -6.17 -27.07 -1.48
#